data_fa36eebf52e0ea0134695edd67d3c17f
#
_entry.id   fa36eebf52e0ea0134695edd67d3c17f
#
_cell.length_a   1.000
_cell.length_b   1.000
_cell.length_c   1.000
_cell.angle_alpha   90.00
_cell.angle_beta   90.00
_cell.angle_gamma   90.00
#
_symmetry.space_group_name_H-M   'P 1'
#
loop_
_entity.id
_entity.type
_entity.pdbx_description
1 polymer ?
#
loop_
_entity_poly.entity_id
_entity_poly.type
_entity_poly.pdbx_seq_one_letter_code
_entity_poly.pdbx_strand_id
1 'polypeptide(L)'
;MKKSVLLLALVLMACNKAAQQEPQVSVGHLDTYTDFPSQYIPARTVRVWTQGESGESRVESGERRYDVLYMHDGQMLWDATTSWNKQEWGVDEAMDSLQALGRIRPTIVVGIDNTSERIGEFCPDDIIEYLPAGTPVYADWKPQGNAYLRFLVEELKPFIDSTYAVYTEREHTWVMGSSCGGLISSYALCKYPEVFAGAACLSTHCTLAYPRPDKPSKEVMDAYRRYLKEHLPAPNTAKLYMDQGDQTLDAFYGEAQAAINEMLLIKGWDSAHFEYRFFPGHKHCEDDWQARLPIPLTFLLQ
;
A
#
# COMPACT_ATOMS: atom_id res chain seq x y z
N MET A 1 24.80 -67.37 -13.06
CA MET A 1 24.06 -66.15 -13.50
C MET A 1 23.45 -65.50 -12.27
N LYS A 2 24.08 -64.48 -11.71
CA LYS A 2 23.58 -63.73 -10.54
C LYS A 2 22.98 -62.43 -11.08
N LYS A 3 21.69 -62.23 -10.91
CA LYS A 3 20.99 -60.99 -11.23
C LYS A 3 21.12 -60.04 -10.05
N SER A 4 21.88 -58.95 -10.21
CA SER A 4 21.91 -57.86 -9.26
C SER A 4 20.70 -56.97 -9.48
N VAL A 5 19.85 -56.83 -8.44
CA VAL A 5 18.75 -55.87 -8.38
C VAL A 5 19.32 -54.58 -7.84
N LEU A 6 19.34 -53.54 -8.67
CA LEU A 6 19.72 -52.20 -8.30
C LEU A 6 18.52 -51.49 -7.67
N LEU A 7 18.55 -51.28 -6.35
CA LEU A 7 17.53 -50.56 -5.61
C LEU A 7 17.79 -49.04 -5.75
N LEU A 8 16.98 -48.33 -6.53
CA LEU A 8 17.06 -46.90 -6.71
C LEU A 8 16.29 -46.23 -5.54
N ALA A 9 17.09 -45.75 -4.57
CA ALA A 9 16.48 -44.95 -3.47
C ALA A 9 16.19 -43.55 -3.99
N LEU A 10 14.91 -43.20 -4.19
CA LEU A 10 14.45 -41.82 -4.37
C LEU A 10 14.60 -41.09 -3.05
N VAL A 11 15.58 -40.23 -2.94
CA VAL A 11 15.68 -39.25 -1.86
C VAL A 11 14.73 -38.10 -2.20
N LEU A 12 13.54 -38.10 -1.60
CA LEU A 12 12.66 -36.93 -1.56
C LEU A 12 13.32 -35.87 -0.68
N MET A 13 14.03 -34.92 -1.29
CA MET A 13 14.37 -33.67 -0.62
C MET A 13 13.08 -32.87 -0.39
N ALA A 14 12.49 -33.04 0.78
CA ALA A 14 11.52 -32.08 1.29
C ALA A 14 12.28 -30.76 1.54
N CYS A 15 12.09 -29.77 0.66
CA CYS A 15 12.43 -28.40 0.97
C CYS A 15 11.56 -27.98 2.17
N ASN A 16 12.10 -28.10 3.39
CA ASN A 16 11.57 -27.40 4.54
C ASN A 16 11.78 -25.91 4.29
N LYS A 17 10.80 -25.22 3.68
CA LYS A 17 10.63 -23.78 3.93
C LYS A 17 10.46 -23.67 5.45
N ALA A 18 11.42 -23.05 6.14
CA ALA A 18 11.20 -22.68 7.54
C ALA A 18 9.84 -21.98 7.61
N ALA A 19 8.95 -22.47 8.44
CA ALA A 19 7.64 -21.85 8.63
C ALA A 19 7.92 -20.41 9.05
N GLN A 20 7.55 -19.45 8.21
CA GLN A 20 7.67 -18.05 8.54
C GLN A 20 6.72 -17.80 9.72
N GLN A 21 7.22 -17.18 10.79
CA GLN A 21 6.39 -16.89 11.95
C GLN A 21 5.26 -15.96 11.51
N GLU A 22 4.02 -16.34 11.83
CA GLU A 22 2.87 -15.46 11.56
C GLU A 22 2.89 -14.26 12.50
N PRO A 23 2.60 -13.05 12.01
CA PRO A 23 2.52 -11.87 12.85
C PRO A 23 1.43 -12.01 13.91
N GLN A 24 1.69 -11.48 15.11
CA GLN A 24 0.74 -11.42 16.20
C GLN A 24 0.18 -10.01 16.30
N VAL A 25 -1.14 -9.86 16.15
CA VAL A 25 -1.80 -8.58 16.39
C VAL A 25 -2.03 -8.38 17.88
N SER A 26 -1.93 -7.15 18.34
CA SER A 26 -2.18 -6.75 19.72
C SER A 26 -3.67 -6.74 20.04
N VAL A 27 -4.50 -6.47 19.03
CA VAL A 27 -5.96 -6.36 19.17
C VAL A 27 -6.65 -6.75 17.86
N GLY A 28 -7.87 -7.26 17.98
CA GLY A 28 -8.66 -7.73 16.84
C GLY A 28 -8.22 -9.11 16.35
N HIS A 29 -8.53 -9.42 15.11
CA HIS A 29 -8.24 -10.70 14.47
C HIS A 29 -7.58 -10.50 13.11
N LEU A 30 -6.62 -11.37 12.77
CA LEU A 30 -5.90 -11.35 11.49
C LEU A 30 -6.12 -12.67 10.73
N ASP A 31 -6.87 -12.62 9.66
CA ASP A 31 -6.96 -13.73 8.69
C ASP A 31 -5.76 -13.67 7.74
N THR A 32 -5.04 -14.77 7.56
CA THR A 32 -3.88 -14.87 6.66
C THR A 32 -4.17 -15.80 5.48
N TYR A 33 -4.01 -15.28 4.28
CA TYR A 33 -4.10 -16.02 3.00
C TYR A 33 -2.71 -16.11 2.40
N THR A 34 -2.03 -17.23 2.65
CA THR A 34 -0.71 -17.51 2.09
C THR A 34 -0.84 -17.91 0.62
N ASP A 35 0.17 -17.57 -0.18
CA ASP A 35 0.23 -17.91 -1.61
C ASP A 35 -1.05 -17.52 -2.38
N PHE A 36 -1.66 -16.36 -2.03
CA PHE A 36 -2.83 -15.85 -2.74
C PHE A 36 -2.51 -15.72 -4.25
N PRO A 37 -3.26 -16.42 -5.12
CA PRO A 37 -2.90 -16.54 -6.53
C PRO A 37 -3.21 -15.27 -7.32
N SER A 38 -2.46 -15.03 -8.38
CA SER A 38 -2.74 -13.99 -9.36
C SER A 38 -2.33 -14.42 -10.76
N GLN A 39 -3.04 -13.94 -11.77
CA GLN A 39 -2.70 -14.07 -13.19
C GLN A 39 -1.72 -12.97 -13.64
N TYR A 40 -1.58 -11.89 -12.84
CA TYR A 40 -0.87 -10.68 -13.25
C TYR A 40 0.52 -10.56 -12.62
N ILE A 41 0.66 -11.05 -11.39
CA ILE A 41 1.86 -10.90 -10.57
C ILE A 41 2.14 -12.18 -9.77
N PRO A 42 3.35 -12.38 -9.24
CA PRO A 42 3.63 -13.52 -8.36
C PRO A 42 2.67 -13.61 -7.18
N ALA A 43 2.32 -14.83 -6.80
CA ALA A 43 1.51 -15.10 -5.61
C ALA A 43 2.17 -14.50 -4.36
N ARG A 44 1.35 -14.05 -3.42
CA ARG A 44 1.80 -13.38 -2.20
C ARG A 44 0.89 -13.65 -1.02
N THR A 45 1.33 -13.29 0.16
CA THR A 45 0.47 -13.32 1.34
C THR A 45 -0.42 -12.06 1.38
N VAL A 46 -1.68 -12.27 1.66
CA VAL A 46 -2.67 -11.21 1.96
C VAL A 46 -3.16 -11.43 3.38
N ARG A 47 -3.24 -10.37 4.16
CA ARG A 47 -3.74 -10.40 5.54
C ARG A 47 -4.91 -9.46 5.71
N VAL A 48 -5.95 -9.92 6.36
CA VAL A 48 -7.15 -9.12 6.59
C VAL A 48 -7.36 -8.97 8.09
N TRP A 49 -7.19 -7.76 8.57
CA TRP A 49 -7.44 -7.40 9.96
C TRP A 49 -8.88 -6.92 10.15
N THR A 50 -9.50 -7.38 11.25
CA THR A 50 -10.84 -6.99 11.68
C THR A 50 -10.83 -6.67 13.17
N GLN A 51 -11.64 -5.71 13.62
CA GLN A 51 -11.70 -5.30 15.03
C GLN A 51 -12.26 -6.39 15.96
N GLY A 52 -13.19 -7.22 15.47
CA GLY A 52 -13.87 -8.26 16.25
C GLY A 52 -13.10 -9.58 16.29
N GLU A 53 -13.77 -10.61 16.81
CA GLU A 53 -13.23 -11.97 16.80
C GLU A 53 -13.29 -12.61 15.40
N SER A 54 -12.62 -13.74 15.24
CA SER A 54 -12.60 -14.50 13.98
C SER A 54 -14.01 -14.80 13.49
N GLY A 55 -14.27 -14.46 12.23
CA GLY A 55 -15.54 -14.73 11.55
C GLY A 55 -16.64 -13.70 11.73
N GLU A 56 -16.57 -12.78 12.69
CA GLU A 56 -17.61 -11.76 12.91
C GLU A 56 -17.80 -10.83 11.71
N SER A 57 -16.74 -10.58 10.97
CA SER A 57 -16.75 -9.70 9.79
C SER A 57 -17.00 -10.45 8.47
N ARG A 58 -17.35 -11.74 8.52
CA ARG A 58 -17.65 -12.53 7.32
C ARG A 58 -19.07 -12.28 6.82
N VAL A 59 -19.29 -12.48 5.53
CA VAL A 59 -20.61 -12.35 4.88
C VAL A 59 -21.70 -13.15 5.61
N GLU A 60 -21.35 -14.29 6.15
CA GLU A 60 -22.28 -15.20 6.84
C GLU A 60 -22.79 -14.63 8.19
N SER A 61 -22.09 -13.67 8.79
CA SER A 61 -22.49 -13.04 10.07
C SER A 61 -23.67 -12.04 9.96
N GLY A 62 -23.93 -11.51 8.79
CA GLY A 62 -25.25 -10.98 8.35
C GLY A 62 -25.62 -9.55 8.70
N GLU A 63 -24.94 -8.79 9.55
CA GLU A 63 -25.54 -7.54 10.04
C GLU A 63 -24.68 -6.27 9.94
N ARG A 64 -23.36 -6.33 9.95
CA ARG A 64 -22.52 -5.12 9.92
C ARG A 64 -21.68 -5.08 8.67
N ARG A 65 -21.74 -3.97 7.95
CA ARG A 65 -20.87 -3.74 6.80
C ARG A 65 -19.74 -2.79 7.15
N TYR A 66 -18.57 -3.06 6.58
CA TYR A 66 -17.33 -2.33 6.82
C TYR A 66 -16.85 -1.62 5.57
N ASP A 67 -16.18 -0.50 5.75
CA ASP A 67 -15.29 0.05 4.72
C ASP A 67 -14.06 -0.85 4.55
N VAL A 68 -13.35 -0.71 3.43
CA VAL A 68 -12.14 -1.46 3.16
C VAL A 68 -10.97 -0.52 2.92
N LEU A 69 -9.91 -0.68 3.70
CA LEU A 69 -8.63 0.00 3.50
C LEU A 69 -7.58 -1.01 3.00
N TYR A 70 -7.15 -0.87 1.75
CA TYR A 70 -6.04 -1.64 1.20
C TYR A 70 -4.72 -0.96 1.56
N MET A 71 -3.82 -1.69 2.24
CA MET A 71 -2.51 -1.20 2.64
C MET A 71 -1.39 -2.02 2.01
N HIS A 72 -0.45 -1.33 1.40
CA HIS A 72 0.74 -1.94 0.82
C HIS A 72 1.76 -2.31 1.89
N ASP A 73 2.71 -3.20 1.55
CA ASP A 73 3.76 -3.68 2.46
C ASP A 73 3.19 -4.39 3.71
N GLY A 74 2.21 -5.27 3.49
CA GLY A 74 1.38 -5.91 4.52
C GLY A 74 2.15 -6.58 5.66
N GLN A 75 3.36 -7.10 5.39
CA GLN A 75 4.23 -7.71 6.40
C GLN A 75 4.82 -6.71 7.40
N MET A 76 4.67 -5.40 7.17
CA MET A 76 5.20 -4.34 8.04
C MET A 76 4.14 -3.73 8.96
N LEU A 77 2.89 -4.15 8.87
CA LEU A 77 1.76 -3.43 9.46
C LEU A 77 1.45 -3.83 10.91
N TRP A 78 1.82 -5.08 11.34
CA TRP A 78 1.18 -5.74 12.47
C TRP A 78 2.10 -6.14 13.63
N ASP A 79 3.37 -6.47 13.36
CA ASP A 79 4.26 -7.12 14.33
C ASP A 79 5.73 -6.87 13.97
N ALA A 80 6.41 -6.07 14.78
CA ALA A 80 7.82 -5.77 14.60
C ALA A 80 8.71 -7.02 14.63
N THR A 81 8.29 -8.08 15.31
CA THR A 81 9.11 -9.31 15.41
C THR A 81 9.18 -10.08 14.10
N THR A 82 8.16 -9.93 13.24
CA THR A 82 8.08 -10.59 11.92
C THR A 82 8.54 -9.68 10.78
N SER A 83 8.61 -8.38 11.01
CA SER A 83 9.08 -7.41 10.01
C SER A 83 10.58 -7.53 9.75
N TRP A 84 11.03 -7.15 8.53
CA TRP A 84 12.44 -7.30 8.13
C TRP A 84 13.40 -6.37 8.88
N ASN A 85 12.93 -5.19 9.30
CA ASN A 85 13.75 -4.17 10.00
C ASN A 85 13.40 -4.05 11.49
N LYS A 86 12.53 -4.93 12.00
CA LYS A 86 12.08 -4.93 13.41
C LYS A 86 11.33 -3.66 13.84
N GLN A 87 10.67 -3.02 12.87
CA GLN A 87 9.72 -1.92 13.08
C GLN A 87 8.37 -2.30 12.49
N GLU A 88 7.31 -1.69 12.97
CA GLU A 88 5.94 -1.91 12.48
C GLU A 88 5.16 -0.60 12.41
N TRP A 89 4.00 -0.66 11.78
CA TRP A 89 3.10 0.48 11.71
C TRP A 89 2.08 0.56 12.85
N GLY A 90 1.86 -0.51 13.61
CA GLY A 90 0.84 -0.58 14.67
C GLY A 90 -0.56 -0.28 14.14
N VAL A 91 -0.90 -0.87 13.00
CA VAL A 91 -2.17 -0.59 12.31
C VAL A 91 -3.36 -1.08 13.11
N ASP A 92 -3.25 -2.25 13.73
CA ASP A 92 -4.30 -2.85 14.55
C ASP A 92 -4.65 -1.98 15.76
N GLU A 93 -3.64 -1.48 16.50
CA GLU A 93 -3.87 -0.59 17.66
C GLU A 93 -4.49 0.75 17.23
N ALA A 94 -3.98 1.34 16.13
CA ALA A 94 -4.49 2.61 15.63
C ALA A 94 -5.94 2.48 15.15
N MET A 95 -6.24 1.44 14.38
CA MET A 95 -7.60 1.19 13.84
C MET A 95 -8.59 0.87 14.96
N ASP A 96 -8.21 -0.01 15.90
CA ASP A 96 -9.07 -0.34 17.05
C ASP A 96 -9.40 0.89 17.88
N SER A 97 -8.38 1.66 18.27
CA SER A 97 -8.54 2.89 19.04
C SER A 97 -9.46 3.90 18.35
N LEU A 98 -9.24 4.16 17.07
CA LEU A 98 -10.03 5.15 16.31
C LEU A 98 -11.48 4.69 16.12
N GLN A 99 -11.72 3.41 15.86
CA GLN A 99 -13.07 2.85 15.74
C GLN A 99 -13.82 2.84 17.08
N ALA A 100 -13.13 2.44 18.17
CA ALA A 100 -13.71 2.43 19.51
C ALA A 100 -14.12 3.84 19.97
N LEU A 101 -13.37 4.88 19.55
CA LEU A 101 -13.69 6.27 19.83
C LEU A 101 -14.73 6.86 18.86
N GLY A 102 -15.21 6.12 17.88
CA GLY A 102 -16.15 6.59 16.86
C GLY A 102 -15.56 7.70 15.95
N ARG A 103 -14.24 7.77 15.83
CA ARG A 103 -13.54 8.78 15.02
C ARG A 103 -13.44 8.41 13.55
N ILE A 104 -13.53 7.13 13.25
CA ILE A 104 -13.56 6.58 11.90
C ILE A 104 -14.72 5.59 11.78
N ARG A 105 -15.16 5.36 10.56
CA ARG A 105 -16.17 4.35 10.25
C ARG A 105 -15.64 2.94 10.53
N PRO A 106 -16.52 1.95 10.81
CA PRO A 106 -16.15 0.55 10.85
C PRO A 106 -15.42 0.14 9.56
N THR A 107 -14.16 -0.27 9.68
CA THR A 107 -13.29 -0.51 8.53
C THR A 107 -12.44 -1.75 8.78
N ILE A 108 -12.33 -2.63 7.79
CA ILE A 108 -11.34 -3.71 7.77
C ILE A 108 -10.08 -3.23 7.03
N VAL A 109 -8.93 -3.80 7.38
CA VAL A 109 -7.67 -3.49 6.71
C VAL A 109 -7.16 -4.71 5.96
N VAL A 110 -6.90 -4.55 4.68
CA VAL A 110 -6.34 -5.58 3.78
C VAL A 110 -4.87 -5.28 3.54
N GLY A 111 -3.99 -5.90 4.31
CA GLY A 111 -2.53 -5.81 4.16
C GLY A 111 -2.05 -6.71 3.03
N ILE A 112 -1.36 -6.14 2.05
CA ILE A 112 -0.83 -6.84 0.88
C ILE A 112 0.68 -6.93 1.02
N ASP A 113 1.20 -8.14 1.28
CA ASP A 113 2.64 -8.34 1.40
C ASP A 113 3.35 -8.02 0.08
N ASN A 114 4.48 -7.35 0.16
CA ASN A 114 5.35 -7.20 -0.99
C ASN A 114 6.21 -8.46 -1.21
N THR A 115 6.80 -8.54 -2.39
CA THR A 115 7.74 -9.57 -2.81
C THR A 115 9.08 -8.92 -3.21
N SER A 116 10.03 -9.72 -3.69
CA SER A 116 11.27 -9.21 -4.31
C SER A 116 11.00 -8.27 -5.49
N GLU A 117 9.82 -8.34 -6.10
CA GLU A 117 9.41 -7.50 -7.23
C GLU A 117 8.83 -6.13 -6.82
N ARG A 118 8.78 -5.83 -5.50
CA ARG A 118 8.16 -4.63 -4.91
C ARG A 118 8.42 -3.35 -5.70
N ILE A 119 9.66 -3.13 -6.10
CA ILE A 119 10.03 -1.88 -6.75
C ILE A 119 9.40 -1.76 -8.13
N GLY A 120 9.39 -2.85 -8.90
CA GLY A 120 8.73 -2.91 -10.19
C GLY A 120 7.21 -2.78 -10.05
N GLU A 121 6.62 -3.52 -9.14
CA GLU A 121 5.17 -3.56 -8.89
C GLU A 121 4.63 -2.24 -8.35
N PHE A 122 5.43 -1.48 -7.59
CA PHE A 122 5.02 -0.17 -7.07
C PHE A 122 5.49 0.99 -7.96
N CYS A 123 6.11 0.70 -9.10
CA CYS A 123 6.50 1.69 -10.10
C CYS A 123 5.38 1.87 -11.14
N PRO A 124 4.80 3.07 -11.25
CA PRO A 124 3.74 3.36 -12.21
C PRO A 124 4.25 3.31 -13.66
N ASP A 125 3.65 2.46 -14.50
CA ASP A 125 4.02 2.31 -15.91
C ASP A 125 3.80 3.60 -16.70
N ASP A 126 2.63 4.22 -16.56
CA ASP A 126 2.20 5.34 -17.40
C ASP A 126 3.01 6.62 -17.16
N ILE A 127 3.62 6.78 -15.96
CA ILE A 127 4.45 7.96 -15.66
C ILE A 127 5.68 8.02 -16.55
N ILE A 128 6.15 6.87 -17.03
CA ILE A 128 7.35 6.79 -17.89
C ILE A 128 7.17 7.57 -19.19
N GLU A 129 5.95 7.64 -19.71
CA GLU A 129 5.65 8.42 -20.91
C GLU A 129 5.86 9.94 -20.72
N TYR A 130 5.87 10.39 -19.47
CA TYR A 130 6.10 11.79 -19.09
C TYR A 130 7.58 12.13 -18.94
N LEU A 131 8.46 11.14 -18.95
CA LEU A 131 9.89 11.33 -18.76
C LEU A 131 10.56 11.78 -20.08
N PRO A 132 11.58 12.64 -20.01
CA PRO A 132 12.42 12.92 -21.17
C PRO A 132 13.04 11.63 -21.74
N ALA A 133 13.13 11.55 -23.06
CA ALA A 133 13.75 10.40 -23.71
C ALA A 133 15.19 10.17 -23.20
N GLY A 134 15.47 8.92 -22.78
CA GLY A 134 16.78 8.54 -22.27
C GLY A 134 17.00 8.87 -20.79
N THR A 135 15.98 9.32 -20.07
CA THR A 135 16.05 9.43 -18.60
C THR A 135 16.25 8.03 -18.02
N PRO A 136 17.33 7.80 -17.26
CA PRO A 136 17.55 6.51 -16.59
C PRO A 136 16.53 6.36 -15.47
N VAL A 137 15.47 5.62 -15.73
CA VAL A 137 14.51 5.19 -14.71
C VAL A 137 14.83 3.73 -14.44
N TYR A 138 15.23 3.44 -13.20
CA TYR A 138 15.43 2.06 -12.74
C TYR A 138 16.11 1.18 -13.81
N ALA A 139 17.42 1.35 -14.05
CA ALA A 139 18.17 0.70 -15.14
C ALA A 139 17.95 -0.83 -15.23
N ASP A 140 17.54 -1.48 -14.14
CA ASP A 140 17.32 -2.91 -14.04
C ASP A 140 15.87 -3.32 -13.71
N TRP A 141 14.92 -2.37 -13.59
CA TRP A 141 13.56 -2.67 -13.20
C TRP A 141 12.55 -2.36 -14.29
N LYS A 142 11.68 -3.30 -14.54
CA LYS A 142 10.52 -3.09 -15.41
C LYS A 142 9.36 -2.61 -14.54
N PRO A 143 8.76 -1.45 -14.80
CA PRO A 143 7.52 -1.05 -14.18
C PRO A 143 6.44 -2.10 -14.39
N GLN A 144 5.72 -2.40 -13.33
CA GLN A 144 4.65 -3.40 -13.29
C GLN A 144 3.45 -2.90 -12.47
N GLY A 145 3.37 -1.59 -12.23
CA GLY A 145 2.29 -0.98 -11.46
C GLY A 145 0.91 -1.28 -12.03
N ASN A 146 0.78 -1.31 -13.36
CA ASN A 146 -0.47 -1.70 -14.01
C ASN A 146 -0.86 -3.16 -13.70
N ALA A 147 0.09 -4.09 -13.72
CA ALA A 147 -0.16 -5.49 -13.38
C ALA A 147 -0.54 -5.64 -11.90
N TYR A 148 0.16 -4.93 -11.00
CA TYR A 148 -0.15 -4.93 -9.58
C TYR A 148 -1.54 -4.34 -9.29
N LEU A 149 -1.91 -3.24 -9.90
CA LEU A 149 -3.24 -2.65 -9.71
C LEU A 149 -4.36 -3.51 -10.32
N ARG A 150 -4.09 -4.22 -11.41
CA ARG A 150 -5.05 -5.22 -11.94
C ARG A 150 -5.27 -6.35 -10.95
N PHE A 151 -4.21 -6.88 -10.35
CA PHE A 151 -4.34 -7.85 -9.26
C PHE A 151 -5.23 -7.31 -8.14
N LEU A 152 -4.95 -6.09 -7.68
CA LEU A 152 -5.70 -5.47 -6.59
C LEU A 152 -7.20 -5.31 -6.93
N VAL A 153 -7.50 -4.82 -8.13
CA VAL A 153 -8.87 -4.44 -8.53
C VAL A 153 -9.66 -5.61 -9.13
N GLU A 154 -9.01 -6.46 -9.93
CA GLU A 154 -9.70 -7.50 -10.69
C GLU A 154 -9.72 -8.86 -9.96
N GLU A 155 -8.82 -9.09 -8.98
CA GLU A 155 -8.71 -10.37 -8.26
C GLU A 155 -8.91 -10.21 -6.76
N LEU A 156 -8.12 -9.36 -6.09
CA LEU A 156 -8.15 -9.25 -4.64
C LEU A 156 -9.45 -8.58 -4.15
N LYS A 157 -9.84 -7.44 -4.73
CA LYS A 157 -11.07 -6.75 -4.30
C LYS A 157 -12.31 -7.63 -4.45
N PRO A 158 -12.57 -8.31 -5.58
CA PRO A 158 -13.70 -9.24 -5.68
C PRO A 158 -13.67 -10.38 -4.65
N PHE A 159 -12.49 -10.88 -4.30
CA PHE A 159 -12.34 -11.87 -3.24
C PHE A 159 -12.75 -11.29 -1.88
N ILE A 160 -12.27 -10.09 -1.52
CA ILE A 160 -12.62 -9.42 -0.27
C ILE A 160 -14.13 -9.14 -0.22
N ASP A 161 -14.70 -8.58 -1.30
CA ASP A 161 -16.11 -8.24 -1.41
C ASP A 161 -17.04 -9.46 -1.25
N SER A 162 -16.58 -10.64 -1.66
CA SER A 162 -17.34 -11.89 -1.53
C SER A 162 -17.12 -12.64 -0.22
N THR A 163 -16.02 -12.33 0.49
CA THR A 163 -15.62 -13.06 1.70
C THR A 163 -16.03 -12.35 2.98
N TYR A 164 -15.97 -11.01 2.98
CA TYR A 164 -16.23 -10.17 4.14
C TYR A 164 -17.50 -9.34 3.97
N ALA A 165 -18.18 -9.03 5.08
CA ALA A 165 -19.38 -8.20 5.09
C ALA A 165 -19.02 -6.72 4.90
N VAL A 166 -18.57 -6.37 3.70
CA VAL A 166 -18.12 -5.02 3.35
C VAL A 166 -19.10 -4.31 2.41
N TYR A 167 -18.99 -2.99 2.38
CA TYR A 167 -19.54 -2.21 1.27
C TYR A 167 -18.66 -2.38 0.05
N THR A 168 -19.24 -2.60 -1.11
CA THR A 168 -18.53 -2.84 -2.37
C THR A 168 -18.35 -1.57 -3.20
N GLU A 169 -19.08 -0.51 -2.84
CA GLU A 169 -19.12 0.75 -3.54
C GLU A 169 -17.82 1.54 -3.33
N ARG A 170 -17.51 2.39 -4.29
CA ARG A 170 -16.33 3.24 -4.34
C ARG A 170 -16.12 4.04 -3.04
N GLU A 171 -17.19 4.64 -2.50
CA GLU A 171 -17.17 5.51 -1.34
C GLU A 171 -16.71 4.83 -0.05
N HIS A 172 -16.56 3.52 -0.10
CA HIS A 172 -16.14 2.65 1.00
C HIS A 172 -14.82 1.92 0.73
N THR A 173 -14.10 2.29 -0.35
CA THR A 173 -12.86 1.63 -0.78
C THR A 173 -11.69 2.62 -0.80
N TRP A 174 -10.66 2.33 -0.02
CA TRP A 174 -9.53 3.22 0.25
C TRP A 174 -8.20 2.50 0.02
N VAL A 175 -7.15 3.26 -0.31
CA VAL A 175 -5.80 2.71 -0.50
C VAL A 175 -4.76 3.55 0.22
N MET A 176 -3.75 2.90 0.80
CA MET A 176 -2.73 3.59 1.60
C MET A 176 -1.37 2.89 1.53
N GLY A 177 -0.31 3.66 1.64
CA GLY A 177 1.04 3.15 1.80
C GLY A 177 2.08 4.25 1.98
N SER A 178 3.33 3.85 2.25
CA SER A 178 4.46 4.77 2.36
C SER A 178 5.48 4.57 1.26
N SER A 179 6.31 5.58 1.03
CA SER A 179 7.41 5.46 0.07
C SER A 179 6.92 5.08 -1.34
N CYS A 180 7.42 3.98 -1.90
CA CYS A 180 6.87 3.40 -3.13
C CYS A 180 5.41 2.97 -2.96
N GLY A 181 4.99 2.56 -1.75
CA GLY A 181 3.57 2.28 -1.44
C GLY A 181 2.70 3.53 -1.54
N GLY A 182 3.19 4.71 -1.14
CA GLY A 182 2.51 5.99 -1.36
C GLY A 182 2.43 6.36 -2.84
N LEU A 183 3.49 6.05 -3.59
CA LEU A 183 3.52 6.27 -5.03
C LEU A 183 2.45 5.44 -5.76
N ILE A 184 2.40 4.12 -5.50
CA ILE A 184 1.39 3.25 -6.12
C ILE A 184 -0.03 3.55 -5.61
N SER A 185 -0.20 4.04 -4.37
CA SER A 185 -1.51 4.49 -3.86
C SER A 185 -2.05 5.68 -4.64
N SER A 186 -1.22 6.69 -4.90
CA SER A 186 -1.61 7.83 -5.73
C SER A 186 -1.89 7.43 -7.18
N TYR A 187 -1.11 6.46 -7.70
CA TYR A 187 -1.33 5.91 -9.03
C TYR A 187 -2.65 5.12 -9.12
N ALA A 188 -2.99 4.34 -8.08
CA ALA A 188 -4.27 3.64 -7.98
C ALA A 188 -5.45 4.61 -8.06
N LEU A 189 -5.38 5.73 -7.33
CA LEU A 189 -6.42 6.77 -7.37
C LEU A 189 -6.55 7.42 -8.77
N CYS A 190 -5.44 7.58 -9.48
CA CYS A 190 -5.45 8.09 -10.85
C CYS A 190 -6.00 7.09 -11.86
N LYS A 191 -5.64 5.80 -11.71
CA LYS A 191 -5.92 4.76 -12.70
C LYS A 191 -7.31 4.16 -12.55
N TYR A 192 -7.82 4.09 -11.30
CA TYR A 192 -9.09 3.49 -10.95
C TYR A 192 -9.92 4.44 -10.05
N PRO A 193 -10.22 5.67 -10.54
CA PRO A 193 -11.00 6.64 -9.77
C PRO A 193 -12.44 6.19 -9.51
N GLU A 194 -12.92 5.20 -10.26
CA GLU A 194 -14.22 4.55 -10.07
C GLU A 194 -14.20 3.47 -8.96
N VAL A 195 -13.01 3.04 -8.52
CA VAL A 195 -12.84 2.03 -7.47
C VAL A 195 -12.49 2.65 -6.13
N PHE A 196 -11.57 3.62 -6.12
CA PHE A 196 -11.05 4.20 -4.89
C PHE A 196 -11.66 5.57 -4.60
N ALA A 197 -12.21 5.74 -3.39
CA ALA A 197 -12.69 7.03 -2.90
C ALA A 197 -11.56 7.97 -2.50
N GLY A 198 -10.39 7.43 -2.19
CA GLY A 198 -9.22 8.23 -1.85
C GLY A 198 -7.98 7.40 -1.56
N ALA A 199 -6.88 8.12 -1.40
CA ALA A 199 -5.57 7.56 -1.12
C ALA A 199 -4.85 8.33 -0.01
N ALA A 200 -4.09 7.60 0.84
CA ALA A 200 -3.11 8.19 1.74
C ALA A 200 -1.69 7.77 1.32
N CYS A 201 -0.86 8.77 1.08
CA CYS A 201 0.46 8.63 0.47
C CYS A 201 1.52 9.22 1.41
N LEU A 202 2.06 8.37 2.30
CA LEU A 202 3.02 8.80 3.31
C LEU A 202 4.44 8.79 2.74
N SER A 203 5.19 9.87 2.99
CA SER A 203 6.60 9.95 2.53
C SER A 203 6.78 9.47 1.09
N THR A 204 5.92 9.93 0.17
CA THR A 204 5.81 9.39 -1.20
C THR A 204 7.14 9.43 -1.95
N HIS A 205 7.56 8.30 -2.50
CA HIS A 205 8.80 8.18 -3.27
C HIS A 205 8.66 8.84 -4.66
N CYS A 206 8.47 10.16 -4.66
CA CYS A 206 8.25 10.97 -5.87
C CYS A 206 9.47 11.07 -6.79
N THR A 207 10.62 10.60 -6.35
CA THR A 207 11.86 10.65 -7.14
C THR A 207 11.90 9.59 -8.24
N LEU A 208 11.06 8.55 -8.17
CA LEU A 208 10.98 7.42 -9.12
C LEU A 208 12.32 6.79 -9.48
N ALA A 209 13.39 7.20 -8.82
CA ALA A 209 14.76 6.77 -9.11
C ALA A 209 15.40 6.14 -7.88
N TYR A 210 15.74 4.88 -7.97
CA TYR A 210 16.56 4.17 -7.01
C TYR A 210 17.83 3.68 -7.74
N PRO A 211 19.01 3.74 -7.24
CA PRO A 211 19.43 3.89 -5.84
C PRO A 211 20.15 5.21 -5.49
N ARG A 212 19.94 6.32 -6.17
CA ARG A 212 20.65 7.58 -5.91
C ARG A 212 19.73 8.70 -5.44
N PRO A 213 19.21 8.60 -4.20
CA PRO A 213 18.38 9.66 -3.63
C PRO A 213 19.14 10.96 -3.39
N ASP A 214 20.48 10.92 -3.36
CA ASP A 214 21.36 12.08 -3.15
C ASP A 214 21.28 13.13 -4.29
N LYS A 215 20.67 12.76 -5.42
CA LYS A 215 20.40 13.70 -6.54
C LYS A 215 19.10 13.32 -7.24
N PRO A 216 17.95 13.60 -6.66
CA PRO A 216 16.68 13.38 -7.35
C PRO A 216 16.64 14.24 -8.62
N SER A 217 16.26 13.61 -9.72
CA SER A 217 16.11 14.35 -10.98
C SER A 217 14.85 15.20 -10.94
N LYS A 218 15.03 16.51 -11.17
CA LYS A 218 13.89 17.43 -11.27
C LYS A 218 12.93 17.01 -12.36
N GLU A 219 13.45 16.53 -13.47
CA GLU A 219 12.65 16.05 -14.61
C GLU A 219 11.75 14.87 -14.22
N VAL A 220 12.24 13.97 -13.39
CA VAL A 220 11.48 12.81 -12.87
C VAL A 220 10.38 13.27 -11.92
N MET A 221 10.70 14.16 -10.99
CA MET A 221 9.70 14.71 -10.06
C MET A 221 8.63 15.53 -10.81
N ASP A 222 9.02 16.29 -11.81
CA ASP A 222 8.10 17.02 -12.68
C ASP A 222 7.23 16.08 -13.54
N ALA A 223 7.74 14.93 -13.99
CA ALA A 223 6.96 13.91 -14.68
C ALA A 223 5.86 13.36 -13.78
N TYR A 224 6.19 12.98 -12.55
CA TYR A 224 5.20 12.53 -11.57
C TYR A 224 4.13 13.59 -11.31
N ARG A 225 4.53 14.83 -11.03
CA ARG A 225 3.60 15.94 -10.81
C ARG A 225 2.69 16.19 -12.02
N ARG A 226 3.22 16.13 -13.25
CA ARG A 226 2.42 16.28 -14.48
C ARG A 226 1.42 15.15 -14.63
N TYR A 227 1.84 13.92 -14.38
CA TYR A 227 0.94 12.78 -14.39
C TYR A 227 -0.22 12.98 -13.40
N LEU A 228 0.06 13.32 -12.14
CA LEU A 228 -0.98 13.61 -11.15
C LEU A 228 -1.92 14.74 -11.59
N LYS A 229 -1.36 15.80 -12.19
CA LYS A 229 -2.14 16.92 -12.70
C LYS A 229 -3.18 16.49 -13.74
N GLU A 230 -2.84 15.55 -14.59
CA GLU A 230 -3.67 15.13 -15.72
C GLU A 230 -4.66 14.01 -15.36
N HIS A 231 -4.28 13.13 -14.42
CA HIS A 231 -5.01 11.90 -14.16
C HIS A 231 -5.71 11.80 -12.81
N LEU A 232 -5.39 12.65 -11.83
CA LEU A 232 -6.17 12.67 -10.61
C LEU A 232 -7.64 12.99 -10.91
N PRO A 233 -8.59 12.38 -10.15
CA PRO A 233 -10.01 12.70 -10.25
C PRO A 233 -10.26 14.21 -10.21
N ALA A 234 -11.45 14.61 -10.64
CA ALA A 234 -11.87 16.00 -10.51
C ALA A 234 -11.74 16.45 -9.05
N PRO A 235 -11.31 17.71 -8.78
CA PRO A 235 -11.22 18.22 -7.42
C PRO A 235 -12.49 17.97 -6.63
N ASN A 236 -12.33 17.62 -5.35
CA ASN A 236 -13.44 17.43 -4.42
C ASN A 236 -14.39 16.24 -4.74
N THR A 237 -13.91 15.29 -5.56
CA THR A 237 -14.62 14.02 -5.81
C THR A 237 -13.91 12.81 -5.18
N ALA A 238 -12.72 13.01 -4.63
CA ALA A 238 -11.94 11.99 -3.92
C ALA A 238 -11.15 12.65 -2.78
N LYS A 239 -10.67 11.84 -1.83
CA LYS A 239 -9.75 12.32 -0.78
C LYS A 239 -8.31 11.94 -1.11
N LEU A 240 -7.39 12.87 -0.94
CA LEU A 240 -5.96 12.63 -1.08
C LEU A 240 -5.22 13.18 0.13
N TYR A 241 -4.57 12.31 0.88
CA TYR A 241 -3.67 12.68 1.96
C TYR A 241 -2.22 12.47 1.51
N MET A 242 -1.36 13.44 1.79
CA MET A 242 0.08 13.33 1.57
C MET A 242 0.84 13.87 2.78
N ASP A 243 1.99 13.27 3.08
CA ASP A 243 2.88 13.78 4.12
C ASP A 243 4.35 13.50 3.82
N GLN A 244 5.20 14.10 4.61
CA GLN A 244 6.62 13.78 4.68
C GLN A 244 7.27 14.27 5.99
N GLY A 245 8.39 13.65 6.33
CA GLY A 245 9.36 14.20 7.27
C GLY A 245 10.40 15.10 6.59
N ASP A 246 11.56 15.24 7.23
CA ASP A 246 12.72 15.96 6.67
C ASP A 246 14.06 15.26 6.94
N GLN A 247 14.01 14.03 7.45
CA GLN A 247 15.20 13.24 7.72
C GLN A 247 15.31 12.05 6.77
N THR A 248 16.51 11.55 6.57
CA THR A 248 16.84 10.43 5.69
C THR A 248 16.33 10.66 4.25
N LEU A 249 15.56 9.75 3.63
CA LEU A 249 15.03 9.93 2.27
C LEU A 249 14.05 11.09 2.16
N ASP A 250 13.28 11.39 3.21
CA ASP A 250 12.30 12.48 3.20
C ASP A 250 12.95 13.85 2.99
N ALA A 251 14.22 14.00 3.34
CA ALA A 251 14.97 15.23 3.10
C ALA A 251 15.04 15.63 1.60
N PHE A 252 14.80 14.70 0.69
CA PHE A 252 14.85 14.93 -0.75
C PHE A 252 13.48 15.23 -1.38
N TYR A 253 12.39 15.12 -0.63
CA TYR A 253 11.03 15.21 -1.21
C TYR A 253 10.42 16.59 -1.16
N GLY A 254 10.96 17.49 -0.32
CA GLY A 254 10.33 18.76 -0.01
C GLY A 254 9.99 19.64 -1.21
N GLU A 255 10.90 19.79 -2.18
CA GLU A 255 10.66 20.59 -3.39
C GLU A 255 9.56 19.98 -4.27
N ALA A 256 9.61 18.66 -4.47
CA ALA A 256 8.60 17.95 -5.28
C ALA A 256 7.23 18.01 -4.62
N GLN A 257 7.16 17.76 -3.32
CA GLN A 257 5.90 17.80 -2.58
C GLN A 257 5.30 19.20 -2.56
N ALA A 258 6.10 20.25 -2.37
CA ALA A 258 5.63 21.64 -2.43
C ALA A 258 5.00 21.96 -3.80
N ALA A 259 5.64 21.54 -4.89
CA ALA A 259 5.12 21.73 -6.24
C ALA A 259 3.81 20.94 -6.51
N ILE A 260 3.67 19.76 -5.90
CA ILE A 260 2.42 18.97 -5.96
C ILE A 260 1.33 19.70 -5.17
N ASN A 261 1.61 20.16 -3.95
CA ASN A 261 0.66 20.89 -3.12
C ASN A 261 0.12 22.13 -3.84
N GLU A 262 1.02 22.95 -4.40
CA GLU A 262 0.64 24.13 -5.16
C GLU A 262 -0.25 23.77 -6.35
N MET A 263 0.12 22.74 -7.11
CA MET A 263 -0.65 22.26 -8.26
C MET A 263 -2.07 21.84 -7.86
N LEU A 264 -2.23 21.12 -6.74
CA LEU A 264 -3.54 20.66 -6.25
C LEU A 264 -4.42 21.85 -5.81
N LEU A 265 -3.85 22.81 -5.08
CA LEU A 265 -4.56 24.03 -4.68
C LEU A 265 -5.01 24.84 -5.89
N ILE A 266 -4.15 25.03 -6.89
CA ILE A 266 -4.48 25.73 -8.15
C ILE A 266 -5.59 25.00 -8.91
N LYS A 267 -5.63 23.66 -8.87
CA LYS A 267 -6.71 22.87 -9.47
C LYS A 267 -8.04 22.97 -8.70
N GLY A 268 -8.05 23.53 -7.50
CA GLY A 268 -9.26 23.75 -6.69
C GLY A 268 -9.57 22.63 -5.68
N TRP A 269 -8.57 21.81 -5.30
CA TRP A 269 -8.74 20.89 -4.18
C TRP A 269 -8.87 21.67 -2.88
N ASP A 270 -9.91 21.40 -2.10
CA ASP A 270 -10.15 22.03 -0.82
C ASP A 270 -9.64 21.17 0.36
N SER A 271 -9.67 21.73 1.56
CA SER A 271 -9.14 21.06 2.78
C SER A 271 -9.98 19.87 3.26
N ALA A 272 -11.17 19.67 2.72
CA ALA A 272 -11.96 18.46 3.00
C ALA A 272 -11.54 17.27 2.14
N HIS A 273 -10.85 17.55 1.02
CA HIS A 273 -10.50 16.54 0.02
C HIS A 273 -8.99 16.40 -0.20
N PHE A 274 -8.20 17.39 0.18
CA PHE A 274 -6.75 17.32 0.16
C PHE A 274 -6.16 17.81 1.48
N GLU A 275 -5.36 16.96 2.12
CA GLU A 275 -4.58 17.30 3.31
C GLU A 275 -3.12 16.97 3.08
N TYR A 276 -2.24 17.94 3.39
CA TYR A 276 -0.79 17.74 3.44
C TYR A 276 -0.27 18.04 4.84
N ARG A 277 0.60 17.16 5.36
CA ARG A 277 1.27 17.36 6.65
C ARG A 277 2.79 17.26 6.51
N PHE A 278 3.48 18.19 7.18
CA PHE A 278 4.91 18.16 7.32
C PHE A 278 5.28 17.84 8.77
N PHE A 279 6.21 16.90 8.95
CA PHE A 279 6.63 16.40 10.26
C PHE A 279 8.13 16.64 10.47
N PRO A 280 8.54 17.82 11.03
CA PRO A 280 9.93 18.13 11.28
C PRO A 280 10.59 17.09 12.20
N GLY A 281 11.80 16.64 11.84
CA GLY A 281 12.57 15.65 12.58
C GLY A 281 12.21 14.20 12.30
N HIS A 282 11.11 13.92 11.57
CA HIS A 282 10.72 12.56 11.21
C HIS A 282 11.58 12.01 10.07
N LYS A 283 11.90 10.72 10.18
CA LYS A 283 12.67 9.93 9.22
C LYS A 283 11.73 9.19 8.27
N HIS A 284 12.32 8.61 7.23
CA HIS A 284 11.68 7.68 6.32
C HIS A 284 11.71 6.26 6.90
N CYS A 285 10.86 5.97 7.87
CA CYS A 285 10.82 4.66 8.55
C CYS A 285 9.45 4.39 9.22
N GLU A 286 9.22 3.13 9.53
CA GLU A 286 7.95 2.64 10.09
C GLU A 286 7.62 3.26 11.45
N ASP A 287 8.59 3.42 12.35
CA ASP A 287 8.36 4.04 13.66
C ASP A 287 7.79 5.47 13.54
N ASP A 288 8.32 6.26 12.59
CA ASP A 288 7.84 7.61 12.35
C ASP A 288 6.50 7.64 11.60
N TRP A 289 6.21 6.66 10.74
CA TRP A 289 4.89 6.50 10.12
C TRP A 289 3.86 6.05 11.14
N GLN A 290 4.19 5.10 12.04
CA GLN A 290 3.35 4.70 13.16
C GLN A 290 2.93 5.91 14.02
N ALA A 291 3.89 6.75 14.41
CA ALA A 291 3.65 7.91 15.27
C ALA A 291 2.60 8.89 14.70
N ARG A 292 2.42 8.92 13.39
CA ARG A 292 1.49 9.84 12.71
C ARG A 292 0.30 9.16 12.03
N LEU A 293 0.24 7.82 12.07
CA LEU A 293 -0.78 7.00 11.42
C LEU A 293 -2.24 7.41 11.73
N PRO A 294 -2.62 7.81 12.96
CA PRO A 294 -3.98 8.25 13.24
C PRO A 294 -4.47 9.42 12.39
N ILE A 295 -3.58 10.24 11.85
CA ILE A 295 -3.95 11.43 11.06
C ILE A 295 -4.51 11.02 9.69
N PRO A 296 -3.76 10.31 8.81
CA PRO A 296 -4.28 9.87 7.52
C PRO A 296 -5.50 8.92 7.66
N LEU A 297 -5.52 8.05 8.67
CA LEU A 297 -6.68 7.19 8.92
C LEU A 297 -7.94 8.01 9.23
N THR A 298 -7.83 9.01 10.10
CA THR A 298 -8.96 9.89 10.41
C THR A 298 -9.39 10.69 9.17
N PHE A 299 -8.46 11.23 8.40
CA PHE A 299 -8.77 12.00 7.20
C PHE A 299 -9.52 11.16 6.15
N LEU A 300 -9.08 9.93 5.89
CA LEU A 300 -9.73 9.07 4.91
C LEU A 300 -11.09 8.56 5.38
N LEU A 301 -11.15 8.01 6.60
CA LEU A 301 -12.20 7.11 7.07
C LEU A 301 -13.28 7.78 7.95
N GLN A 302 -13.20 9.07 8.14
CA GLN A 302 -14.17 9.86 8.88
C GLN A 302 -15.49 10.02 8.13
#